data_f3c051b72389d79d16aaa8f32a514d12
#
_entry.id   f3c051b72389d79d16aaa8f32a514d12
#
_cell.length_a   1.000
_cell.length_b   1.000
_cell.length_c   1.000
_cell.angle_alpha   90.00
_cell.angle_beta   90.00
_cell.angle_gamma   90.00
#
_symmetry.space_group_name_H-M   'P 1'
#
loop_
_entity.id
_entity.type
_entity.pdbx_description
1 polymer ?
#
loop_
_entity_poly.entity_id
_entity_poly.type
_entity_poly.pdbx_seq_one_letter_code
_entity_poly.pdbx_strand_id
1 'polypeptide(L)'
;KKWYLCLFDKTQADLNWDNPHVREELKNVIRFWKERGIKGFRFDVINLISKGSYDNDYEGDGRRYYTDGPHVHEYIHELVHDTGIKDMITVGEMSSTSLEDCIKYSNREREELKMTFSFHHLKVDYKDNKKWELMDPDYKKLKELFKNWQLGMQAGHGWNALFWCNHDQPRIVSRFGDE
;
A
#
# COMPACT_ATOMS: atom_id res chain seq x y z
N LYS A 1 -12.50 5.21 30.69
CA LYS A 1 -12.44 4.20 29.62
C LYS A 1 -11.77 4.87 28.43
N LYS A 2 -10.72 4.25 27.86
CA LYS A 2 -10.02 4.76 26.68
C LYS A 2 -10.31 3.85 25.50
N TRP A 3 -10.33 4.41 24.27
CA TRP A 3 -10.51 3.70 23.01
C TRP A 3 -9.25 3.85 22.19
N TYR A 4 -8.97 2.89 21.31
CA TYR A 4 -7.91 2.96 20.33
C TYR A 4 -8.43 2.38 18.99
N LEU A 5 -7.88 2.88 17.90
CA LEU A 5 -8.23 2.41 16.56
C LEU A 5 -7.51 1.11 16.23
N CYS A 6 -8.22 0.17 15.61
CA CYS A 6 -7.67 -1.04 15.01
C CYS A 6 -8.31 -1.21 13.64
N LEU A 7 -7.52 -1.11 12.57
CA LEU A 7 -8.03 -1.34 11.21
C LEU A 7 -8.07 -2.82 10.84
N PHE A 8 -7.26 -3.66 11.48
CA PHE A 8 -7.14 -5.08 11.18
C PHE A 8 -7.62 -5.94 12.35
N ASP A 9 -6.76 -6.23 13.29
CA ASP A 9 -7.12 -7.04 14.45
C ASP A 9 -7.17 -6.21 15.74
N LYS A 10 -8.06 -6.58 16.65
CA LYS A 10 -8.21 -5.90 17.95
C LYS A 10 -6.94 -5.90 18.82
N THR A 11 -6.01 -6.79 18.54
CA THR A 11 -4.70 -6.85 19.21
C THR A 11 -3.64 -5.99 18.54
N GLN A 12 -3.94 -5.41 17.38
CA GLN A 12 -3.04 -4.57 16.58
C GLN A 12 -3.56 -3.13 16.56
N ALA A 13 -3.15 -2.34 17.55
CA ALA A 13 -3.50 -0.92 17.59
C ALA A 13 -2.79 -0.16 16.46
N ASP A 14 -3.54 0.70 15.76
CA ASP A 14 -2.96 1.64 14.80
C ASP A 14 -2.10 2.68 15.51
N LEU A 15 -0.94 2.97 14.94
CA LEU A 15 -0.06 4.00 15.44
C LEU A 15 -0.58 5.39 15.07
N ASN A 16 -0.50 6.32 16.00
CA ASN A 16 -0.88 7.71 15.76
C ASN A 16 0.25 8.47 15.06
N TRP A 17 0.23 8.48 13.73
CA TRP A 17 1.21 9.18 12.91
C TRP A 17 1.14 10.72 13.01
N ASP A 18 0.04 11.29 13.48
CA ASP A 18 -0.05 12.74 13.77
C ASP A 18 0.86 13.14 14.93
N ASN A 19 1.24 12.17 15.78
CA ASN A 19 2.19 12.40 16.84
C ASN A 19 3.64 12.37 16.32
N PRO A 20 4.40 13.49 16.35
CA PRO A 20 5.76 13.54 15.85
C PRO A 20 6.73 12.60 16.59
N HIS A 21 6.47 12.29 17.86
CA HIS A 21 7.30 11.32 18.60
C HIS A 21 7.13 9.91 18.05
N VAL A 22 5.92 9.53 17.63
CA VAL A 22 5.69 8.23 16.96
C VAL A 22 6.43 8.17 15.62
N ARG A 23 6.38 9.25 14.82
CA ARG A 23 7.13 9.31 13.57
C ARG A 23 8.63 9.21 13.79
N GLU A 24 9.17 9.87 14.82
CA GLU A 24 10.60 9.79 15.15
C GLU A 24 11.01 8.36 15.54
N GLU A 25 10.20 7.66 16.35
CA GLU A 25 10.48 6.26 16.69
C GLU A 25 10.44 5.34 15.47
N LEU A 26 9.53 5.56 14.53
CA LEU A 26 9.51 4.81 13.27
C LEU A 26 10.73 5.10 12.38
N LYS A 27 11.21 6.35 12.35
CA LYS A 27 12.47 6.70 11.71
C LYS A 27 13.66 5.99 12.37
N ASN A 28 13.67 5.85 13.69
CA ASN A 28 14.69 5.10 14.42
C ASN A 28 14.70 3.61 14.04
N VAL A 29 13.55 2.99 13.82
CA VAL A 29 13.46 1.62 13.30
C VAL A 29 14.14 1.50 11.92
N ILE A 30 13.89 2.44 11.02
CA ILE A 30 14.52 2.43 9.68
C ILE A 30 16.04 2.62 9.80
N ARG A 31 16.51 3.59 10.59
CA ARG A 31 17.94 3.83 10.82
C ARG A 31 18.63 2.59 11.38
N PHE A 32 18.01 1.95 12.36
CA PHE A 32 18.53 0.70 12.97
C PHE A 32 18.79 -0.39 11.92
N TRP A 33 17.87 -0.63 11.00
CA TRP A 33 18.04 -1.65 9.99
C TRP A 33 18.97 -1.22 8.85
N LYS A 34 18.94 0.05 8.47
CA LYS A 34 19.88 0.64 7.50
C LYS A 34 21.34 0.48 7.95
N GLU A 35 21.64 0.79 9.20
CA GLU A 35 22.98 0.63 9.80
C GLU A 35 23.45 -0.82 9.82
N ARG A 36 22.54 -1.77 9.82
CA ARG A 36 22.82 -3.21 9.72
C ARG A 36 22.96 -3.71 8.28
N GLY A 37 22.97 -2.81 7.32
CA GLY A 37 23.26 -3.13 5.92
C GLY A 37 22.05 -3.50 5.07
N ILE A 38 20.82 -3.33 5.56
CA ILE A 38 19.60 -3.49 4.73
C ILE A 38 19.65 -2.48 3.59
N LYS A 39 19.30 -2.91 2.38
CA LYS A 39 19.39 -2.12 1.14
C LYS A 39 18.04 -1.69 0.57
N GLY A 40 16.95 -2.05 1.20
CA GLY A 40 15.62 -1.67 0.79
C GLY A 40 14.58 -1.98 1.86
N PHE A 41 13.38 -1.39 1.68
CA PHE A 41 12.26 -1.53 2.60
C PHE A 41 10.97 -1.74 1.83
N ARG A 42 10.17 -2.70 2.28
CA ARG A 42 8.77 -2.81 1.89
C ARG A 42 7.92 -2.28 3.05
N PHE A 43 7.07 -1.31 2.74
CA PHE A 43 6.18 -0.68 3.70
C PHE A 43 4.78 -1.28 3.59
N ASP A 44 4.34 -1.85 4.69
CA ASP A 44 3.05 -2.51 4.82
C ASP A 44 1.92 -1.49 4.84
N VAL A 45 0.93 -1.64 3.94
CA VAL A 45 -0.26 -0.78 3.80
C VAL A 45 0.00 0.72 4.09
N ILE A 46 1.09 1.23 3.54
CA ILE A 46 1.64 2.55 3.89
C ILE A 46 0.67 3.71 3.57
N ASN A 47 -0.28 3.51 2.67
CA ASN A 47 -1.27 4.51 2.35
C ASN A 47 -2.38 4.66 3.42
N LEU A 48 -2.35 3.86 4.49
CA LEU A 48 -3.33 3.92 5.58
C LEU A 48 -2.83 4.67 6.82
N ILE A 49 -1.64 5.24 6.81
CA ILE A 49 -1.01 5.84 8.00
C ILE A 49 -1.61 7.19 8.41
N SER A 50 -2.20 7.95 7.50
CA SER A 50 -2.85 9.22 7.78
C SER A 50 -4.36 9.07 7.85
N LYS A 51 -4.98 9.55 8.93
CA LYS A 51 -6.42 9.47 9.15
C LYS A 51 -7.06 10.84 8.91
N GLY A 52 -8.09 10.90 8.07
CA GLY A 52 -8.86 12.14 7.84
C GLY A 52 -9.94 12.36 8.90
N SER A 53 -10.50 11.29 9.46
CA SER A 53 -11.48 11.35 10.54
C SER A 53 -11.49 10.04 11.35
N TYR A 54 -11.99 10.14 12.58
CA TYR A 54 -12.30 9.01 13.46
C TYR A 54 -13.81 8.86 13.70
N ASP A 55 -14.63 9.56 12.91
CA ASP A 55 -16.09 9.49 12.99
C ASP A 55 -16.62 8.18 12.43
N ASN A 56 -17.86 7.85 12.80
CA ASN A 56 -18.54 6.72 12.21
C ASN A 56 -18.90 7.02 10.74
N ASP A 57 -18.62 6.08 9.85
CA ASP A 57 -19.03 6.14 8.47
C ASP A 57 -20.40 5.45 8.31
N TYR A 58 -21.46 6.22 8.35
CA TYR A 58 -22.85 5.71 8.21
C TYR A 58 -23.23 5.36 6.76
N GLU A 59 -22.40 5.73 5.78
CA GLU A 59 -22.66 5.54 4.35
C GLU A 59 -21.73 4.48 3.72
N GLY A 60 -20.71 4.05 4.44
CA GLY A 60 -19.68 3.16 3.93
C GLY A 60 -19.05 2.27 5.02
N ASP A 61 -17.84 1.81 4.75
CA ASP A 61 -17.07 0.92 5.63
C ASP A 61 -15.90 1.63 6.34
N GLY A 62 -15.89 2.95 6.31
CA GLY A 62 -14.88 3.79 6.96
C GLY A 62 -13.62 4.03 6.13
N ARG A 63 -13.40 3.32 5.03
CA ARG A 63 -12.16 3.41 4.23
C ARG A 63 -11.84 4.82 3.77
N ARG A 64 -12.83 5.62 3.41
CA ARG A 64 -12.67 7.02 3.00
C ARG A 64 -12.01 7.90 4.07
N TYR A 65 -12.00 7.48 5.33
CA TYR A 65 -11.41 8.23 6.43
C TYR A 65 -9.97 7.86 6.74
N TYR A 66 -9.48 6.73 6.25
CA TYR A 66 -8.14 6.25 6.57
C TYR A 66 -7.31 5.80 5.35
N THR A 67 -7.87 5.83 4.14
CA THR A 67 -7.13 5.52 2.91
C THR A 67 -6.68 6.82 2.25
N ASP A 68 -5.40 6.90 1.90
CA ASP A 68 -4.79 8.06 1.23
C ASP A 68 -5.11 9.40 1.94
N GLY A 69 -5.02 9.39 3.29
CA GLY A 69 -5.42 10.50 4.13
C GLY A 69 -4.57 11.77 3.94
N PRO A 70 -4.98 12.90 4.54
CA PRO A 70 -4.52 14.24 4.16
C PRO A 70 -3.01 14.48 4.31
N HIS A 71 -2.35 13.80 5.25
CA HIS A 71 -0.92 13.99 5.54
C HIS A 71 -0.05 12.80 5.10
N VAL A 72 -0.60 11.82 4.37
CA VAL A 72 0.11 10.58 4.04
C VAL A 72 1.40 10.85 3.27
N HIS A 73 1.34 11.72 2.27
CA HIS A 73 2.51 12.07 1.44
C HIS A 73 3.57 12.84 2.25
N GLU A 74 3.15 13.75 3.11
CA GLU A 74 4.02 14.47 4.04
C GLU A 74 4.79 13.51 4.94
N TYR A 75 4.10 12.55 5.55
CA TYR A 75 4.71 11.58 6.44
C TYR A 75 5.67 10.62 5.73
N ILE A 76 5.32 10.17 4.51
CA ILE A 76 6.22 9.32 3.72
C ILE A 76 7.45 10.10 3.28
N HIS A 77 7.29 11.33 2.81
CA HIS A 77 8.40 12.19 2.43
C HIS A 77 9.34 12.44 3.63
N GLU A 78 8.79 12.82 4.79
CA GLU A 78 9.53 12.97 6.05
C GLU A 78 10.32 11.68 6.38
N LEU A 79 9.63 10.53 6.36
CA LEU A 79 10.23 9.24 6.67
C LEU A 79 11.42 8.91 5.78
N VAL A 80 11.26 9.08 4.47
CA VAL A 80 12.27 8.74 3.45
C VAL A 80 13.47 9.67 3.52
N HIS A 81 13.25 10.98 3.66
CA HIS A 81 14.30 11.99 3.68
C HIS A 81 15.09 12.00 4.99
N ASP A 82 14.41 12.02 6.13
CA ASP A 82 15.06 12.12 7.45
C ASP A 82 15.87 10.86 7.79
N THR A 83 15.53 9.72 7.18
CA THR A 83 16.29 8.47 7.36
C THR A 83 17.36 8.25 6.28
N GLY A 84 17.36 9.09 5.24
CA GLY A 84 18.30 9.02 4.14
C GLY A 84 18.17 7.75 3.30
N ILE A 85 16.93 7.23 3.12
CA ILE A 85 16.67 6.03 2.31
C ILE A 85 16.13 6.37 0.92
N LYS A 86 16.08 7.64 0.53
CA LYS A 86 15.52 8.08 -0.76
C LYS A 86 16.15 7.40 -1.98
N ASP A 87 17.41 6.99 -1.88
CA ASP A 87 18.13 6.32 -2.97
C ASP A 87 18.15 4.78 -2.83
N MET A 88 17.53 4.26 -1.79
CA MET A 88 17.37 2.83 -1.56
C MET A 88 16.15 2.29 -2.29
N ILE A 89 16.04 0.96 -2.40
CA ILE A 89 14.81 0.32 -2.91
C ILE A 89 13.71 0.47 -1.87
N THR A 90 12.64 1.18 -2.22
CA THR A 90 11.45 1.32 -1.39
C THR A 90 10.21 0.89 -2.14
N VAL A 91 9.42 0.01 -1.54
CA VAL A 91 8.20 -0.54 -2.12
C VAL A 91 7.04 -0.30 -1.16
N GLY A 92 6.01 0.38 -1.61
CA GLY A 92 4.78 0.59 -0.84
C GLY A 92 3.69 -0.40 -1.22
N GLU A 93 3.14 -1.10 -0.24
CA GLU A 93 1.89 -1.81 -0.41
C GLU A 93 0.73 -0.82 -0.31
N MET A 94 -0.13 -0.83 -1.32
CA MET A 94 -1.29 0.05 -1.39
C MET A 94 -2.59 -0.73 -1.20
N SER A 95 -3.34 -0.36 -0.19
CA SER A 95 -4.66 -0.91 0.07
C SER A 95 -5.75 -0.01 -0.49
N SER A 96 -6.70 -0.57 -1.24
CA SER A 96 -7.89 0.15 -1.74
C SER A 96 -7.59 1.46 -2.49
N THR A 97 -6.50 1.48 -3.25
CA THR A 97 -5.96 2.65 -3.92
C THR A 97 -6.36 2.73 -5.39
N SER A 98 -6.25 3.92 -5.98
CA SER A 98 -6.39 4.16 -7.42
C SER A 98 -5.03 4.14 -8.13
N LEU A 99 -5.07 4.10 -9.48
CA LEU A 99 -3.87 4.26 -10.30
C LEU A 99 -3.24 5.65 -10.08
N GLU A 100 -4.07 6.67 -10.02
CA GLU A 100 -3.67 8.06 -9.83
C GLU A 100 -2.95 8.26 -8.50
N ASP A 101 -3.44 7.62 -7.43
CA ASP A 101 -2.78 7.70 -6.13
C ASP A 101 -1.47 6.90 -6.12
N CYS A 102 -1.44 5.70 -6.70
CA CYS A 102 -0.18 4.95 -6.85
C CYS A 102 0.90 5.73 -7.62
N ILE A 103 0.51 6.52 -8.64
CA ILE A 103 1.42 7.42 -9.34
C ILE A 103 2.00 8.45 -8.38
N LYS A 104 1.18 9.10 -7.55
CA LYS A 104 1.66 10.12 -6.59
C LYS A 104 2.73 9.55 -5.65
N TYR A 105 2.51 8.36 -5.10
CA TYR A 105 3.47 7.72 -4.18
C TYR A 105 4.80 7.34 -4.83
N SER A 106 4.81 6.99 -6.11
CA SER A 106 5.99 6.48 -6.80
C SER A 106 6.53 7.40 -7.90
N ASN A 107 5.97 8.60 -8.07
CA ASN A 107 6.49 9.60 -8.97
C ASN A 107 7.87 10.07 -8.49
N ARG A 108 8.87 10.02 -9.40
CA ARG A 108 10.27 10.33 -9.10
C ARG A 108 10.50 11.74 -8.58
N GLU A 109 9.70 12.70 -9.03
CA GLU A 109 9.83 14.12 -8.65
C GLU A 109 9.35 14.37 -7.21
N ARG A 110 8.53 13.49 -6.68
CA ARG A 110 8.04 13.60 -5.30
C ARG A 110 9.01 13.04 -4.25
N GLU A 111 9.96 12.23 -4.70
CA GLU A 111 10.99 11.62 -3.84
C GLU A 111 10.40 10.88 -2.61
N GLU A 112 9.26 10.23 -2.77
CA GLU A 112 8.62 9.41 -1.75
C GLU A 112 9.08 7.94 -1.89
N LEU A 113 8.29 7.08 -2.50
CA LEU A 113 8.65 5.68 -2.72
C LEU A 113 9.21 5.45 -4.13
N LYS A 114 10.06 4.45 -4.30
CA LYS A 114 10.54 4.09 -5.64
C LYS A 114 9.47 3.37 -6.45
N MET A 115 8.67 2.52 -5.80
CA MET A 115 7.61 1.76 -6.45
C MET A 115 6.46 1.46 -5.50
N THR A 116 5.32 1.15 -6.08
CA THR A 116 4.13 0.71 -5.35
C THR A 116 3.54 -0.55 -5.98
N PHE A 117 2.78 -1.31 -5.24
CA PHE A 117 1.96 -2.40 -5.76
C PHE A 117 0.55 -2.37 -5.19
N SER A 118 -0.38 -2.90 -5.97
CA SER A 118 -1.78 -3.05 -5.61
C SER A 118 -2.27 -4.46 -5.88
N PHE A 119 -3.47 -4.80 -5.45
CA PHE A 119 -4.04 -6.15 -5.58
C PHE A 119 -5.11 -6.27 -6.68
N HIS A 120 -5.31 -5.26 -7.51
CA HIS A 120 -6.41 -5.25 -8.49
C HIS A 120 -6.37 -6.43 -9.47
N HIS A 121 -5.18 -6.79 -9.96
CA HIS A 121 -4.98 -7.90 -10.89
C HIS A 121 -5.26 -9.27 -10.28
N LEU A 122 -5.20 -9.40 -8.96
CA LEU A 122 -5.49 -10.64 -8.24
C LEU A 122 -6.99 -10.84 -7.92
N LYS A 123 -7.85 -9.90 -8.32
CA LYS A 123 -9.29 -9.93 -8.01
C LYS A 123 -10.16 -10.35 -9.20
N VAL A 124 -9.54 -10.80 -10.29
CA VAL A 124 -10.25 -11.13 -11.54
C VAL A 124 -10.99 -12.47 -11.49
N ASP A 125 -10.81 -13.24 -10.45
CA ASP A 125 -11.52 -14.48 -10.13
C ASP A 125 -12.41 -14.37 -8.89
N TYR A 126 -12.62 -13.14 -8.35
CA TYR A 126 -13.50 -12.92 -7.21
C TYR A 126 -14.95 -12.82 -7.68
N LYS A 127 -15.77 -13.80 -7.31
CA LYS A 127 -17.21 -13.71 -7.51
C LYS A 127 -17.78 -12.62 -6.59
N ASP A 128 -18.52 -11.71 -7.16
CA ASP A 128 -19.17 -10.61 -6.44
C ASP A 128 -18.19 -9.80 -5.54
N ASN A 129 -16.93 -9.65 -5.98
CA ASN A 129 -15.84 -8.99 -5.25
C ASN A 129 -15.48 -9.64 -3.89
N LYS A 130 -15.85 -10.88 -3.67
CA LYS A 130 -15.56 -11.60 -2.43
C LYS A 130 -14.31 -12.48 -2.57
N LYS A 131 -13.31 -12.27 -1.75
CA LYS A 131 -11.98 -12.93 -1.83
C LYS A 131 -12.04 -14.46 -1.85
N TRP A 132 -13.00 -15.05 -1.15
CA TRP A 132 -13.09 -16.51 -0.96
C TRP A 132 -14.24 -17.17 -1.72
N GLU A 133 -14.99 -16.40 -2.50
CA GLU A 133 -15.96 -16.90 -3.46
C GLU A 133 -15.35 -16.80 -4.85
N LEU A 134 -14.84 -17.92 -5.37
CA LEU A 134 -14.08 -17.95 -6.61
C LEU A 134 -14.99 -18.22 -7.82
N MET A 135 -14.60 -17.67 -8.95
CA MET A 135 -15.13 -17.96 -10.28
C MET A 135 -13.96 -18.18 -11.26
N ASP A 136 -14.22 -18.62 -12.45
CA ASP A 136 -13.19 -18.73 -13.49
C ASP A 136 -12.52 -17.36 -13.73
N PRO A 137 -11.18 -17.30 -13.81
CA PRO A 137 -10.47 -16.05 -13.97
C PRO A 137 -10.85 -15.31 -15.27
N ASP A 138 -11.19 -14.04 -15.14
CA ASP A 138 -11.40 -13.16 -16.30
C ASP A 138 -10.04 -12.68 -16.86
N TYR A 139 -9.46 -13.48 -17.74
CA TYR A 139 -8.17 -13.14 -18.36
C TYR A 139 -8.21 -11.91 -19.27
N LYS A 140 -9.38 -11.54 -19.81
CA LYS A 140 -9.53 -10.32 -20.61
C LYS A 140 -9.39 -9.11 -19.69
N LYS A 141 -10.11 -9.10 -18.57
CA LYS A 141 -10.01 -8.07 -17.53
C LYS A 141 -8.61 -8.00 -16.96
N LEU A 142 -7.94 -9.13 -16.75
CA LEU A 142 -6.55 -9.18 -16.28
C LEU A 142 -5.60 -8.45 -17.22
N LYS A 143 -5.68 -8.71 -18.54
CA LYS A 143 -4.86 -8.03 -19.56
C LYS A 143 -5.13 -6.53 -19.61
N GLU A 144 -6.39 -6.13 -19.53
CA GLU A 144 -6.79 -4.72 -19.48
C GLU A 144 -6.24 -4.01 -18.24
N LEU A 145 -6.32 -4.64 -17.07
CA LEU A 145 -5.74 -4.12 -15.83
C LEU A 145 -4.23 -3.92 -15.96
N PHE A 146 -3.49 -4.92 -16.40
CA PHE A 146 -2.05 -4.80 -16.60
C PHE A 146 -1.69 -3.70 -17.59
N LYS A 147 -2.39 -3.64 -18.72
CA LYS A 147 -2.19 -2.59 -19.72
C LYS A 147 -2.39 -1.21 -19.10
N ASN A 148 -3.53 -1.00 -18.44
CA ASN A 148 -3.90 0.30 -17.89
C ASN A 148 -2.92 0.73 -16.78
N TRP A 149 -2.58 -0.16 -15.87
CA TRP A 149 -1.66 0.14 -14.78
C TRP A 149 -0.24 0.42 -15.29
N GLN A 150 0.28 -0.39 -16.20
CA GLN A 150 1.64 -0.17 -16.71
C GLN A 150 1.76 1.10 -17.53
N LEU A 151 0.82 1.34 -18.45
CA LEU A 151 0.82 2.56 -19.25
C LEU A 151 0.58 3.81 -18.40
N GLY A 152 -0.37 3.75 -17.45
CA GLY A 152 -0.66 4.87 -16.57
C GLY A 152 0.51 5.21 -15.64
N MET A 153 1.10 4.20 -14.99
CA MET A 153 2.28 4.40 -14.15
C MET A 153 3.46 4.98 -14.94
N GLN A 154 3.71 4.48 -16.15
CA GLN A 154 4.76 5.02 -17.02
C GLN A 154 4.47 6.47 -17.40
N ALA A 155 3.25 6.78 -17.83
CA ALA A 155 2.85 8.14 -18.22
C ALA A 155 2.93 9.13 -17.03
N GLY A 156 2.62 8.66 -15.82
CA GLY A 156 2.71 9.45 -14.59
C GLY A 156 4.09 9.46 -13.92
N HIS A 157 5.14 8.92 -14.58
CA HIS A 157 6.50 8.81 -14.04
C HIS A 157 6.58 7.97 -12.73
N GLY A 158 5.60 7.09 -12.49
CA GLY A 158 5.57 6.14 -11.40
C GLY A 158 6.18 4.80 -11.77
N TRP A 159 6.30 3.92 -10.80
CA TRP A 159 6.80 2.55 -11.01
C TRP A 159 5.90 1.52 -10.32
N ASN A 160 5.30 0.64 -11.10
CA ASN A 160 4.46 -0.44 -10.61
C ASN A 160 5.32 -1.69 -10.30
N ALA A 161 5.35 -2.12 -9.04
CA ALA A 161 5.98 -3.37 -8.65
C ALA A 161 5.02 -4.53 -8.94
N LEU A 162 5.35 -5.35 -9.94
CA LEU A 162 4.53 -6.49 -10.33
C LEU A 162 4.79 -7.71 -9.46
N PHE A 163 3.74 -8.40 -9.05
CA PHE A 163 3.81 -9.65 -8.32
C PHE A 163 2.58 -10.52 -8.61
N TRP A 164 2.69 -11.82 -8.35
CA TRP A 164 1.58 -12.78 -8.51
C TRP A 164 1.06 -13.34 -7.19
N CYS A 165 1.91 -13.49 -6.21
CA CYS A 165 1.56 -13.98 -4.88
C CYS A 165 2.50 -13.43 -3.82
N ASN A 166 2.04 -13.47 -2.57
CA ASN A 166 2.80 -13.15 -1.38
C ASN A 166 2.25 -13.96 -0.19
N HIS A 167 2.62 -13.61 1.04
CA HIS A 167 2.12 -14.27 2.24
C HIS A 167 0.60 -14.12 2.47
N ASP A 168 -0.03 -13.10 1.85
CA ASP A 168 -1.49 -12.83 1.95
C ASP A 168 -2.29 -13.38 0.78
N GLN A 169 -1.62 -13.89 -0.26
CA GLN A 169 -2.25 -14.37 -1.49
C GLN A 169 -1.78 -15.78 -1.83
N PRO A 170 -2.69 -16.69 -2.21
CA PRO A 170 -2.32 -18.03 -2.67
C PRO A 170 -1.34 -17.98 -3.84
N ARG A 171 -0.58 -19.06 -4.02
CA ARG A 171 0.30 -19.20 -5.19
C ARG A 171 -0.52 -19.14 -6.47
N ILE A 172 -0.01 -18.41 -7.45
CA ILE A 172 -0.76 -18.14 -8.68
C ILE A 172 -1.08 -19.40 -9.48
N VAL A 173 -0.19 -20.39 -9.47
CA VAL A 173 -0.43 -21.68 -10.16
C VAL A 173 -1.61 -22.42 -9.54
N SER A 174 -1.73 -22.40 -8.21
CA SER A 174 -2.86 -23.02 -7.50
C SER A 174 -4.20 -22.30 -7.74
N ARG A 175 -4.18 -21.11 -8.32
CA ARG A 175 -5.35 -20.26 -8.47
C ARG A 175 -5.74 -20.03 -9.91
N PHE A 176 -4.77 -19.79 -10.81
CA PHE A 176 -4.97 -19.47 -12.21
C PHE A 176 -4.36 -20.52 -13.16
N GLY A 177 -3.64 -21.50 -12.65
CA GLY A 177 -2.98 -22.52 -13.43
C GLY A 177 -3.78 -23.82 -13.51
N ASP A 178 -3.41 -24.64 -14.49
CA ASP A 178 -3.82 -26.03 -14.62
C ASP A 178 -2.63 -26.93 -14.25
N GLU A 179 -2.90 -28.04 -13.58
CA GLU A 179 -1.95 -29.16 -13.40
C GLU A 179 -2.16 -30.23 -14.48
#